data_787a310d213e877bb8ad71356fecf094
#
_entry.id   787a310d213e877bb8ad71356fecf094
#
_cell.length_a   1.000
_cell.length_b   1.000
_cell.length_c   1.000
_cell.angle_alpha   90.00
_cell.angle_beta   90.00
_cell.angle_gamma   90.00
#
_symmetry.space_group_name_H-M   'P 1'
#
loop_
_entity.id
_entity.type
_entity.pdbx_description
1 polymer ?
#
loop_
_entity_poly.entity_id
_entity_poly.type
_entity_poly.pdbx_seq_one_letter_code
_entity_poly.pdbx_strand_id
1 'polypeptide(L)'
;KDNVIIREFDVCQQDNIDEFVKYLTSQNIQPDVLVNNAGLALGLDSADKANLDDWDVMIDTNIKGLIKMSRAIMPLMVENKNGHIINVGSIAGTYPYPGGNTYGATKAFVAQFSLNLRADLAGTGIRVTNIEPGLAETEFSIVRFHGDKQKADSIYQGLSPLQAEDIAESIFWSASLPKHVNINRIEIMPTCQSFAPLAINKDG
;
A
#
# COMPACT_ATOMS: atom_id res chain seq x y z
N LYS A 1 -13.40 21.94 -5.44
CA LYS A 1 -13.53 20.84 -6.43
C LYS A 1 -12.68 21.07 -7.70
N ASP A 2 -12.10 22.25 -7.87
CA ASP A 2 -11.46 22.66 -9.15
C ASP A 2 -9.97 22.36 -9.24
N ASN A 3 -9.38 21.63 -8.25
CA ASN A 3 -7.94 21.36 -8.18
C ASN A 3 -7.61 19.85 -8.28
N VAL A 4 -8.54 19.03 -8.78
CA VAL A 4 -8.29 17.59 -8.97
C VAL A 4 -7.98 17.32 -10.43
N ILE A 5 -6.81 16.73 -10.70
CA ILE A 5 -6.41 16.27 -12.02
C ILE A 5 -6.45 14.73 -11.99
N ILE A 6 -7.23 14.14 -12.87
CA ILE A 6 -7.36 12.69 -12.99
C ILE A 6 -6.54 12.23 -14.19
N ARG A 7 -5.67 11.23 -13.96
CA ARG A 7 -4.91 10.55 -15.00
C ARG A 7 -4.95 9.04 -14.76
N GLU A 8 -5.38 8.32 -15.76
CA GLU A 8 -5.40 6.86 -15.77
C GLU A 8 -4.09 6.35 -16.36
N PHE A 9 -3.37 5.50 -15.62
CA PHE A 9 -2.18 4.79 -16.09
C PHE A 9 -1.87 3.58 -15.21
N ASP A 10 -1.13 2.63 -15.77
CA ASP A 10 -0.68 1.43 -15.07
C ASP A 10 0.70 1.69 -14.43
N VAL A 11 0.76 1.58 -13.09
CA VAL A 11 2.00 1.73 -12.31
C VAL A 11 3.03 0.61 -12.60
N CYS A 12 2.63 -0.48 -13.22
CA CYS A 12 3.53 -1.56 -13.63
C CYS A 12 4.29 -1.20 -14.92
N GLN A 13 3.82 -0.24 -15.73
CA GLN A 13 4.40 0.15 -16.99
C GLN A 13 5.33 1.37 -16.82
N GLN A 14 6.61 1.18 -17.13
CA GLN A 14 7.60 2.27 -16.96
C GLN A 14 7.29 3.48 -17.83
N ASP A 15 6.88 3.26 -19.08
CA ASP A 15 6.57 4.35 -20.03
C ASP A 15 5.44 5.26 -19.50
N ASN A 16 4.42 4.67 -18.85
CA ASN A 16 3.32 5.42 -18.24
C ASN A 16 3.81 6.33 -17.10
N ILE A 17 4.73 5.80 -16.26
CA ILE A 17 5.32 6.56 -15.17
C ILE A 17 6.18 7.72 -15.74
N ASP A 18 6.98 7.44 -16.77
CA ASP A 18 7.85 8.45 -17.40
C ASP A 18 7.01 9.56 -18.03
N GLU A 19 5.91 9.23 -18.68
CA GLU A 19 4.95 10.21 -19.21
C GLU A 19 4.31 11.04 -18.10
N PHE A 20 3.96 10.42 -16.98
CA PHE A 20 3.42 11.12 -15.82
C PHE A 20 4.44 12.13 -15.23
N VAL A 21 5.70 11.72 -15.08
CA VAL A 21 6.78 12.62 -14.61
C VAL A 21 7.00 13.77 -15.59
N LYS A 22 7.03 13.50 -16.91
CA LYS A 22 7.11 14.55 -17.94
C LYS A 22 5.95 15.54 -17.83
N TYR A 23 4.73 15.04 -17.58
CA TYR A 23 3.58 15.90 -17.36
C TYR A 23 3.78 16.80 -16.14
N LEU A 24 4.15 16.26 -14.96
CA LEU A 24 4.39 17.06 -13.77
C LEU A 24 5.41 18.18 -14.04
N THR A 25 6.52 17.83 -14.68
CA THR A 25 7.59 18.77 -15.01
C THR A 25 7.09 19.85 -16.00
N SER A 26 6.34 19.47 -17.04
CA SER A 26 5.82 20.41 -18.03
C SER A 26 4.82 21.42 -17.46
N GLN A 27 4.10 21.02 -16.42
CA GLN A 27 3.14 21.86 -15.70
C GLN A 27 3.74 22.58 -14.50
N ASN A 28 5.06 22.43 -14.28
CA ASN A 28 5.77 22.97 -13.10
C ASN A 28 5.12 22.55 -11.77
N ILE A 29 4.60 21.30 -11.72
CA ILE A 29 3.99 20.70 -10.52
C ILE A 29 5.09 20.06 -9.70
N GLN A 30 5.22 20.52 -8.45
CA GLN A 30 6.14 19.96 -7.45
C GLN A 30 5.33 19.09 -6.49
N PRO A 31 5.52 17.76 -6.45
CA PRO A 31 4.76 16.91 -5.53
C PRO A 31 5.25 17.08 -4.08
N ASP A 32 4.34 17.47 -3.19
CA ASP A 32 4.59 17.53 -1.73
C ASP A 32 4.33 16.20 -1.04
N VAL A 33 3.39 15.41 -1.55
CA VAL A 33 3.03 14.11 -1.00
C VAL A 33 2.85 13.10 -2.13
N LEU A 34 3.50 11.95 -2.01
CA LEU A 34 3.25 10.77 -2.84
C LEU A 34 2.57 9.71 -1.98
N VAL A 35 1.35 9.32 -2.34
CA VAL A 35 0.67 8.19 -1.71
C VAL A 35 0.73 6.98 -2.66
N ASN A 36 1.56 6.01 -2.33
CA ASN A 36 1.62 4.73 -3.04
C ASN A 36 0.50 3.82 -2.51
N ASN A 37 -0.71 4.01 -3.04
CA ASN A 37 -1.90 3.26 -2.67
C ASN A 37 -2.18 2.09 -3.62
N ALA A 38 -1.73 2.15 -4.87
CA ALA A 38 -1.94 1.08 -5.83
C ALA A 38 -1.41 -0.26 -5.28
N GLY A 39 -2.29 -1.25 -5.19
CA GLY A 39 -1.97 -2.55 -4.65
C GLY A 39 -3.19 -3.46 -4.60
N LEU A 40 -2.95 -4.75 -4.67
CA LEU A 40 -4.00 -5.77 -4.68
C LEU A 40 -3.57 -7.06 -3.98
N ALA A 41 -4.54 -7.91 -3.66
CA ALA A 41 -4.34 -9.30 -3.33
C ALA A 41 -5.20 -10.16 -4.25
N LEU A 42 -4.73 -11.36 -4.56
CA LEU A 42 -5.44 -12.34 -5.39
C LEU A 42 -5.42 -13.70 -4.70
N GLY A 43 -6.59 -14.32 -4.63
CA GLY A 43 -6.78 -15.63 -4.03
C GLY A 43 -6.57 -15.71 -2.51
N LEU A 44 -6.85 -16.89 -1.97
CA LEU A 44 -6.60 -17.30 -0.57
C LEU A 44 -6.22 -18.78 -0.50
N ASP A 45 -5.81 -19.37 -1.61
CA ASP A 45 -5.41 -20.76 -1.65
C ASP A 45 -4.09 -20.99 -0.88
N SER A 46 -3.92 -22.19 -0.38
CA SER A 46 -2.64 -22.62 0.21
C SER A 46 -1.53 -22.55 -0.82
N ALA A 47 -0.28 -22.36 -0.37
CA ALA A 47 0.85 -22.12 -1.26
C ALA A 47 1.09 -23.23 -2.29
N ASP A 48 0.72 -24.48 -1.97
CA ASP A 48 0.82 -25.64 -2.87
C ASP A 48 -0.25 -25.65 -3.98
N LYS A 49 -1.29 -24.81 -3.88
CA LYS A 49 -2.42 -24.74 -4.82
C LYS A 49 -2.62 -23.36 -5.44
N ALA A 50 -1.91 -22.36 -4.95
CA ALA A 50 -2.06 -21.00 -5.40
C ALA A 50 -1.67 -20.84 -6.88
N ASN A 51 -2.35 -19.94 -7.58
CA ASN A 51 -2.05 -19.60 -8.96
C ASN A 51 -0.78 -18.73 -9.01
N LEU A 52 0.21 -19.15 -9.79
CA LEU A 52 1.46 -18.40 -9.96
C LEU A 52 1.26 -17.08 -10.70
N ASP A 53 0.33 -17.00 -11.67
CA ASP A 53 0.04 -15.75 -12.36
C ASP A 53 -0.50 -14.69 -11.38
N ASP A 54 -1.32 -15.09 -10.40
CA ASP A 54 -1.77 -14.21 -9.32
C ASP A 54 -0.60 -13.71 -8.47
N TRP A 55 0.39 -14.56 -8.22
CA TRP A 55 1.59 -14.18 -7.48
C TRP A 55 2.41 -13.14 -8.24
N ASP A 56 2.61 -13.35 -9.55
CA ASP A 56 3.34 -12.43 -10.40
C ASP A 56 2.65 -11.06 -10.46
N VAL A 57 1.32 -11.03 -10.64
CA VAL A 57 0.54 -9.79 -10.63
C VAL A 57 0.67 -9.05 -9.29
N MET A 58 0.62 -9.77 -8.15
CA MET A 58 0.84 -9.16 -6.82
C MET A 58 2.23 -8.58 -6.67
N ILE A 59 3.27 -9.26 -7.15
CA ILE A 59 4.66 -8.78 -7.11
C ILE A 59 4.83 -7.56 -8.01
N ASP A 60 4.30 -7.61 -9.22
CA ASP A 60 4.42 -6.53 -10.19
C ASP A 60 3.76 -5.25 -9.68
N THR A 61 2.55 -5.35 -9.14
CA THR A 61 1.82 -4.19 -8.64
C THR A 61 2.35 -3.71 -7.29
N ASN A 62 2.37 -4.60 -6.29
CA ASN A 62 2.64 -4.19 -4.91
C ASN A 62 4.12 -3.87 -4.65
N ILE A 63 5.03 -4.45 -5.42
CA ILE A 63 6.48 -4.26 -5.26
C ILE A 63 7.03 -3.39 -6.40
N LYS A 64 7.00 -3.89 -7.65
CA LYS A 64 7.65 -3.20 -8.77
C LYS A 64 6.98 -1.86 -9.06
N GLY A 65 5.64 -1.79 -9.08
CA GLY A 65 4.89 -0.54 -9.26
C GLY A 65 5.25 0.50 -8.19
N LEU A 66 5.24 0.09 -6.92
CA LEU A 66 5.60 0.97 -5.79
C LEU A 66 7.04 1.47 -5.89
N ILE A 67 8.01 0.60 -6.21
CA ILE A 67 9.42 0.99 -6.39
C ILE A 67 9.56 2.00 -7.52
N LYS A 68 8.96 1.72 -8.68
CA LYS A 68 9.04 2.58 -9.87
C LYS A 68 8.46 3.96 -9.60
N MET A 69 7.26 4.04 -9.02
CA MET A 69 6.64 5.31 -8.65
C MET A 69 7.47 6.10 -7.64
N SER A 70 7.92 5.43 -6.57
CA SER A 70 8.79 6.06 -5.57
C SER A 70 10.06 6.61 -6.20
N ARG A 71 10.75 5.81 -7.03
CA ARG A 71 12.00 6.20 -7.70
C ARG A 71 11.80 7.35 -8.69
N ALA A 72 10.65 7.41 -9.35
CA ALA A 72 10.34 8.44 -10.33
C ALA A 72 10.03 9.82 -9.69
N ILE A 73 9.31 9.83 -8.56
CA ILE A 73 8.86 11.06 -7.89
C ILE A 73 9.89 11.60 -6.87
N MET A 74 10.60 10.71 -6.20
CA MET A 74 11.55 11.06 -5.14
C MET A 74 12.59 12.14 -5.54
N PRO A 75 13.19 12.12 -6.75
CA PRO A 75 14.15 13.16 -7.14
C PRO A 75 13.55 14.57 -7.16
N LEU A 76 12.27 14.71 -7.57
CA LEU A 76 11.58 16.00 -7.58
C LEU A 76 11.40 16.54 -6.16
N MET A 77 11.09 15.66 -5.21
CA MET A 77 10.96 16.02 -3.80
C MET A 77 12.32 16.38 -3.18
N VAL A 78 13.37 15.62 -3.48
CA VAL A 78 14.73 15.86 -2.96
C VAL A 78 15.28 17.18 -3.45
N GLU A 79 15.11 17.50 -4.74
CA GLU A 79 15.50 18.79 -5.31
C GLU A 79 14.81 19.96 -4.59
N ASN A 80 13.53 19.79 -4.27
CA ASN A 80 12.73 20.79 -3.57
C ASN A 80 12.96 20.79 -2.04
N LYS A 81 13.76 19.87 -1.51
CA LYS A 81 14.00 19.65 -0.06
C LYS A 81 12.70 19.57 0.77
N ASN A 82 11.66 19.05 0.16
CA ASN A 82 10.34 18.92 0.76
C ASN A 82 9.59 17.77 0.11
N GLY A 83 9.07 16.86 0.91
CA GLY A 83 8.25 15.77 0.42
C GLY A 83 7.86 14.78 1.51
N HIS A 84 6.81 14.02 1.22
CA HIS A 84 6.39 12.93 2.08
C HIS A 84 5.95 11.74 1.22
N ILE A 85 6.65 10.64 1.31
CA ILE A 85 6.28 9.37 0.68
C ILE A 85 5.46 8.57 1.69
N ILE A 86 4.22 8.26 1.36
CA ILE A 86 3.32 7.45 2.19
C ILE A 86 2.99 6.17 1.43
N ASN A 87 3.43 5.05 1.97
CA ASN A 87 3.17 3.74 1.39
C ASN A 87 2.01 3.06 2.11
N VAL A 88 1.07 2.47 1.37
CA VAL A 88 -0.02 1.68 1.95
C VAL A 88 0.42 0.22 2.03
N GLY A 89 0.88 -0.14 3.21
CA GLY A 89 1.24 -1.50 3.59
C GLY A 89 0.03 -2.36 3.92
N SER A 90 0.16 -3.18 4.95
CA SER A 90 -0.91 -3.99 5.56
C SER A 90 -0.37 -4.65 6.82
N ILE A 91 -1.23 -4.96 7.78
CA ILE A 91 -0.93 -5.86 8.90
C ILE A 91 -0.46 -7.25 8.43
N ALA A 92 -0.85 -7.65 7.21
CA ALA A 92 -0.41 -8.90 6.57
C ALA A 92 1.11 -8.99 6.35
N GLY A 93 1.80 -7.86 6.35
CA GLY A 93 3.26 -7.82 6.30
C GLY A 93 3.93 -8.21 7.61
N THR A 94 3.20 -8.20 8.71
CA THR A 94 3.69 -8.55 10.06
C THR A 94 3.05 -9.84 10.58
N TYR A 95 1.75 -10.00 10.38
CA TYR A 95 0.98 -11.12 10.93
C TYR A 95 0.59 -12.12 9.83
N PRO A 96 1.18 -13.33 9.83
CA PRO A 96 0.86 -14.34 8.85
C PRO A 96 -0.55 -14.91 9.07
N TYR A 97 -1.19 -15.30 7.98
CA TYR A 97 -2.48 -15.98 8.00
C TYR A 97 -2.57 -17.00 6.85
N PRO A 98 -3.38 -18.06 6.97
CA PRO A 98 -3.57 -19.02 5.89
C PRO A 98 -4.01 -18.33 4.57
N GLY A 99 -3.36 -18.68 3.46
CA GLY A 99 -3.60 -18.09 2.15
C GLY A 99 -2.98 -16.70 1.94
N GLY A 100 -2.31 -16.14 2.96
CA GLY A 100 -1.65 -14.83 2.86
C GLY A 100 -0.29 -14.83 2.15
N ASN A 101 0.24 -15.99 1.84
CA ASN A 101 1.55 -16.30 1.26
C ASN A 101 2.27 -15.13 0.53
N THR A 102 2.10 -14.98 -0.78
CA THR A 102 2.76 -13.91 -1.56
C THR A 102 2.26 -12.53 -1.19
N TYR A 103 0.95 -12.33 -0.95
CA TYR A 103 0.44 -11.02 -0.54
C TYR A 103 1.12 -10.51 0.73
N GLY A 104 1.16 -11.33 1.79
CA GLY A 104 1.84 -10.97 3.03
C GLY A 104 3.32 -10.63 2.81
N ALA A 105 4.01 -11.42 1.97
CA ALA A 105 5.40 -11.17 1.61
C ALA A 105 5.59 -9.84 0.87
N THR A 106 4.67 -9.48 -0.06
CA THR A 106 4.74 -8.16 -0.73
C THR A 106 4.55 -7.01 0.27
N LYS A 107 3.68 -7.17 1.26
CA LYS A 107 3.44 -6.14 2.28
C LYS A 107 4.57 -6.05 3.32
N ALA A 108 5.24 -7.16 3.63
CA ALA A 108 6.48 -7.16 4.39
C ALA A 108 7.61 -6.41 3.65
N PHE A 109 7.69 -6.61 2.32
CA PHE A 109 8.60 -5.83 1.48
C PHE A 109 8.30 -4.32 1.59
N VAL A 110 7.04 -3.89 1.48
CA VAL A 110 6.65 -2.48 1.58
C VAL A 110 7.06 -1.89 2.92
N ALA A 111 6.85 -2.62 4.03
CA ALA A 111 7.24 -2.19 5.36
C ALA A 111 8.75 -1.96 5.47
N GLN A 112 9.56 -2.96 5.06
CA GLN A 112 11.02 -2.85 5.12
C GLN A 112 11.57 -1.81 4.14
N PHE A 113 11.01 -1.72 2.92
CA PHE A 113 11.39 -0.72 1.94
C PHE A 113 11.15 0.70 2.45
N SER A 114 10.04 0.94 3.15
CA SER A 114 9.74 2.24 3.77
C SER A 114 10.79 2.64 4.79
N LEU A 115 11.26 1.70 5.62
CA LEU A 115 12.33 1.95 6.60
C LEU A 115 13.67 2.24 5.91
N ASN A 116 14.00 1.51 4.86
CA ASN A 116 15.23 1.73 4.09
C ASN A 116 15.20 3.09 3.38
N LEU A 117 14.09 3.46 2.74
CA LEU A 117 13.92 4.79 2.16
C LEU A 117 14.09 5.90 3.21
N ARG A 118 13.53 5.69 4.43
CA ARG A 118 13.68 6.64 5.52
C ARG A 118 15.15 6.83 5.93
N ALA A 119 15.94 5.76 5.90
CA ALA A 119 17.37 5.80 6.20
C ALA A 119 18.14 6.54 5.08
N ASP A 120 17.89 6.19 3.82
CA ASP A 120 18.56 6.78 2.66
C ASP A 120 18.25 8.28 2.50
N LEU A 121 17.04 8.71 2.87
CA LEU A 121 16.57 10.08 2.73
C LEU A 121 16.82 10.95 3.98
N ALA A 122 17.54 10.44 4.96
CA ALA A 122 17.91 11.22 6.15
C ALA A 122 18.68 12.50 5.76
N GLY A 123 18.25 13.64 6.28
CA GLY A 123 18.87 14.94 5.98
C GLY A 123 18.41 15.62 4.67
N THR A 124 17.60 14.96 3.85
CA THR A 124 17.07 15.53 2.60
C THR A 124 15.81 16.38 2.77
N GLY A 125 15.19 16.33 3.96
CA GLY A 125 13.88 16.96 4.21
C GLY A 125 12.69 16.10 3.81
N ILE A 126 12.91 14.86 3.35
CA ILE A 126 11.84 13.95 2.93
C ILE A 126 11.42 13.05 4.08
N ARG A 127 10.11 12.92 4.27
CA ARG A 127 9.49 12.01 5.23
C ARG A 127 9.07 10.72 4.54
N VAL A 128 9.05 9.62 5.28
CA VAL A 128 8.54 8.33 4.77
C VAL A 128 7.68 7.69 5.85
N THR A 129 6.44 7.33 5.49
CA THR A 129 5.47 6.68 6.39
C THR A 129 4.92 5.42 5.74
N ASN A 130 4.76 4.36 6.51
CA ASN A 130 4.04 3.15 6.12
C ASN A 130 2.71 3.07 6.90
N ILE A 131 1.58 3.03 6.20
CA ILE A 131 0.25 2.83 6.79
C ILE A 131 -0.11 1.36 6.62
N GLU A 132 -0.47 0.67 7.69
CA GLU A 132 -0.72 -0.78 7.70
C GLU A 132 -2.15 -1.07 8.16
N PRO A 133 -3.12 -1.03 7.22
CA PRO A 133 -4.49 -1.37 7.52
C PRO A 133 -4.68 -2.85 7.87
N GLY A 134 -5.61 -3.10 8.79
CA GLY A 134 -6.23 -4.40 9.01
C GLY A 134 -7.39 -4.64 8.06
N LEU A 135 -8.45 -5.28 8.57
CA LEU A 135 -9.65 -5.59 7.80
C LEU A 135 -10.37 -4.29 7.42
N ALA A 136 -10.34 -3.95 6.13
CA ALA A 136 -11.02 -2.78 5.58
C ALA A 136 -11.98 -3.21 4.46
N GLU A 137 -13.22 -2.72 4.53
CA GLU A 137 -14.24 -2.99 3.51
C GLU A 137 -14.10 -1.99 2.37
N THR A 138 -13.62 -2.48 1.25
CA THR A 138 -13.40 -1.73 0.02
C THR A 138 -13.57 -2.68 -1.17
N GLU A 139 -13.40 -2.21 -2.39
CA GLU A 139 -13.34 -3.06 -3.58
C GLU A 139 -12.19 -4.09 -3.56
N PHE A 140 -11.26 -3.97 -2.64
CA PHE A 140 -10.10 -4.86 -2.49
C PHE A 140 -10.50 -6.34 -2.41
N SER A 141 -11.56 -6.68 -1.65
CA SER A 141 -12.03 -8.06 -1.54
C SER A 141 -12.68 -8.56 -2.82
N ILE A 142 -13.34 -7.68 -3.59
CA ILE A 142 -13.90 -8.03 -4.89
C ILE A 142 -12.76 -8.41 -5.85
N VAL A 143 -11.69 -7.61 -5.88
CA VAL A 143 -10.49 -7.89 -6.69
C VAL A 143 -9.83 -9.20 -6.23
N ARG A 144 -9.68 -9.41 -4.91
CA ARG A 144 -9.09 -10.63 -4.34
C ARG A 144 -9.78 -11.90 -4.80
N PHE A 145 -11.09 -11.86 -4.95
CA PHE A 145 -11.90 -13.01 -5.39
C PHE A 145 -12.29 -12.95 -6.87
N HIS A 146 -11.49 -12.28 -7.71
CA HIS A 146 -11.69 -12.23 -9.17
C HIS A 146 -13.10 -11.79 -9.57
N GLY A 147 -13.70 -10.85 -8.82
CA GLY A 147 -15.04 -10.31 -9.09
C GLY A 147 -16.18 -11.07 -8.39
N ASP A 148 -15.91 -12.12 -7.64
CA ASP A 148 -16.92 -12.83 -6.83
C ASP A 148 -17.37 -11.96 -5.65
N LYS A 149 -18.39 -11.14 -5.91
CA LYS A 149 -18.97 -10.22 -4.94
C LYS A 149 -19.56 -10.93 -3.72
N GLN A 150 -20.22 -12.09 -3.92
CA GLN A 150 -20.83 -12.82 -2.83
C GLN A 150 -19.77 -13.32 -1.83
N LYS A 151 -18.66 -13.85 -2.34
CA LYS A 151 -17.52 -14.26 -1.53
C LYS A 151 -16.86 -13.08 -0.83
N ALA A 152 -16.70 -11.96 -1.53
CA ALA A 152 -16.16 -10.72 -0.96
C ALA A 152 -17.02 -10.20 0.18
N ASP A 153 -18.32 -10.07 -0.01
CA ASP A 153 -19.26 -9.56 0.99
C ASP A 153 -19.33 -10.48 2.24
N SER A 154 -19.15 -11.79 2.06
CA SER A 154 -19.19 -12.76 3.15
C SER A 154 -18.11 -12.56 4.20
N ILE A 155 -16.98 -11.93 3.84
CA ILE A 155 -15.86 -11.64 4.77
C ILE A 155 -16.30 -10.65 5.84
N TYR A 156 -17.16 -9.71 5.50
CA TYR A 156 -17.55 -8.59 6.36
C TYR A 156 -18.85 -8.84 7.13
N GLN A 157 -19.53 -9.95 6.84
CA GLN A 157 -20.84 -10.23 7.43
C GLN A 157 -20.79 -10.30 8.96
N GLY A 158 -21.56 -9.42 9.62
CA GLY A 158 -21.63 -9.32 11.09
C GLY A 158 -20.43 -8.63 11.74
N LEU A 159 -19.57 -8.00 10.96
CA LEU A 159 -18.41 -7.24 11.44
C LEU A 159 -18.60 -5.75 11.23
N SER A 160 -17.78 -4.95 11.90
CA SER A 160 -17.62 -3.51 11.68
C SER A 160 -16.18 -3.27 11.23
N PRO A 161 -15.87 -3.49 9.93
CA PRO A 161 -14.53 -3.30 9.38
C PRO A 161 -14.18 -1.81 9.28
N LEU A 162 -12.89 -1.51 9.08
CA LEU A 162 -12.47 -0.17 8.66
C LEU A 162 -13.07 0.16 7.31
N GLN A 163 -13.29 1.47 7.08
CA GLN A 163 -13.71 2.00 5.79
C GLN A 163 -12.54 2.72 5.11
N ALA A 164 -12.66 3.01 3.82
CA ALA A 164 -11.63 3.73 3.08
C ALA A 164 -11.29 5.08 3.72
N GLU A 165 -12.30 5.75 4.28
CA GLU A 165 -12.20 7.03 4.98
C GLU A 165 -11.30 6.95 6.21
N ASP A 166 -11.35 5.87 6.99
CA ASP A 166 -10.51 5.68 8.19
C ASP A 166 -9.02 5.64 7.81
N ILE A 167 -8.71 5.01 6.68
CA ILE A 167 -7.35 4.96 6.15
C ILE A 167 -6.93 6.33 5.60
N ALA A 168 -7.82 7.00 4.86
CA ALA A 168 -7.58 8.34 4.32
C ALA A 168 -7.31 9.36 5.42
N GLU A 169 -8.05 9.32 6.54
CA GLU A 169 -7.82 10.17 7.72
C GLU A 169 -6.42 9.93 8.32
N SER A 170 -5.96 8.69 8.40
CA SER A 170 -4.64 8.36 8.92
C SER A 170 -3.52 8.87 8.01
N ILE A 171 -3.72 8.77 6.69
CA ILE A 171 -2.81 9.33 5.68
C ILE A 171 -2.78 10.85 5.82
N PHE A 172 -3.94 11.49 5.86
CA PHE A 172 -4.06 12.94 5.99
C PHE A 172 -3.43 13.45 7.28
N TRP A 173 -3.73 12.80 8.41
CA TRP A 173 -3.12 13.16 9.69
C TRP A 173 -1.59 13.10 9.64
N SER A 174 -1.01 12.02 9.14
CA SER A 174 0.44 11.88 9.04
C SER A 174 1.06 12.91 8.09
N ALA A 175 0.38 13.23 6.98
CA ALA A 175 0.83 14.22 6.01
C ALA A 175 0.81 15.64 6.60
N SER A 176 -0.18 15.95 7.46
CA SER A 176 -0.40 17.27 8.05
C SER A 176 0.54 17.62 9.20
N LEU A 177 1.35 16.69 9.69
CA LEU A 177 2.30 16.93 10.78
C LEU A 177 3.42 17.90 10.35
N PRO A 178 4.04 18.61 11.31
CA PRO A 178 5.17 19.48 11.06
C PRO A 178 6.30 18.74 10.32
N LYS A 179 7.02 19.43 9.42
CA LYS A 179 8.04 18.83 8.53
C LYS A 179 9.15 18.06 9.26
N HIS A 180 9.46 18.41 10.49
CA HIS A 180 10.48 17.71 11.31
C HIS A 180 9.96 16.43 11.97
N VAL A 181 8.65 16.15 11.90
CA VAL A 181 8.02 14.96 12.50
C VAL A 181 7.82 13.92 11.40
N ASN A 182 8.44 12.76 11.58
CA ASN A 182 8.23 11.59 10.71
C ASN A 182 7.57 10.48 11.50
N ILE A 183 6.41 10.05 11.06
CA ILE A 183 5.79 8.82 11.56
C ILE A 183 6.31 7.68 10.69
N ASN A 184 6.99 6.72 11.28
CA ASN A 184 7.56 5.61 10.51
C ASN A 184 6.50 4.59 10.10
N ARG A 185 5.54 4.32 11.00
CA ARG A 185 4.52 3.28 10.82
C ARG A 185 3.25 3.64 11.57
N ILE A 186 2.11 3.39 10.95
CA ILE A 186 0.79 3.42 11.58
C ILE A 186 0.09 2.08 11.29
N GLU A 187 -0.12 1.29 12.32
CA GLU A 187 -0.89 0.05 12.24
C GLU A 187 -2.31 0.33 12.75
N ILE A 188 -3.32 -0.02 11.96
CA ILE A 188 -4.72 0.29 12.24
C ILE A 188 -5.57 -0.94 12.03
N MET A 189 -6.28 -1.37 13.07
CA MET A 189 -7.25 -2.46 13.00
C MET A 189 -8.62 -1.99 13.45
N PRO A 190 -9.71 -2.54 12.87
CA PRO A 190 -11.03 -2.32 13.45
C PRO A 190 -11.12 -2.99 14.83
N THR A 191 -11.99 -2.49 15.69
CA THR A 191 -12.14 -3.01 17.06
C THR A 191 -12.61 -4.47 17.10
N CYS A 192 -13.22 -4.96 16.02
CA CYS A 192 -13.64 -6.36 15.87
C CYS A 192 -12.51 -7.30 15.45
N GLN A 193 -11.32 -6.78 15.11
CA GLN A 193 -10.16 -7.57 14.70
C GLN A 193 -9.12 -7.61 15.82
N SER A 194 -8.47 -8.76 15.97
CA SER A 194 -7.34 -8.97 16.87
C SER A 194 -6.29 -9.84 16.19
N PHE A 195 -5.16 -10.01 16.84
CA PHE A 195 -4.10 -10.90 16.37
C PHE A 195 -4.60 -12.35 16.35
N ALA A 196 -4.41 -13.04 15.24
CA ALA A 196 -4.78 -14.44 15.14
C ALA A 196 -3.95 -15.29 16.13
N PRO A 197 -4.56 -16.26 16.84
CA PRO A 197 -3.79 -17.23 17.60
C PRO A 197 -2.97 -18.11 16.63
N LEU A 198 -1.79 -18.54 17.09
CA LEU A 198 -0.99 -19.50 16.32
C LEU A 198 -1.77 -20.80 16.14
N ALA A 199 -1.94 -21.23 14.90
CA ALA A 199 -2.62 -22.47 14.58
C ALA A 199 -1.72 -23.66 14.95
N ILE A 200 -2.29 -24.64 15.66
CA ILE A 200 -1.63 -25.92 15.97
C ILE A 200 -2.52 -27.03 15.40
N ASN A 201 -1.97 -27.80 14.49
CA ASN A 201 -2.65 -28.97 13.92
C ASN A 201 -2.14 -30.23 14.62
N LYS A 202 -3.03 -31.21 14.83
CA LYS A 202 -2.64 -32.52 15.32
C LYS A 202 -1.99 -33.27 14.15
N ASP A 203 -0.95 -34.01 14.46
CA ASP A 203 -0.38 -34.95 13.50
C ASP A 203 -1.46 -36.00 13.19
N GLY A 204 -1.68 -36.25 11.90
CA GLY A 204 -2.68 -37.21 11.40
C GLY A 204 -2.26 -38.65 11.59
#